data_f521b5a50010df7d389ca7fc3b6f6900
#
_entry.id   f521b5a50010df7d389ca7fc3b6f6900
#
_cell.length_a   1.000
_cell.length_b   1.000
_cell.length_c   1.000
_cell.angle_alpha   90.00
_cell.angle_beta   90.00
_cell.angle_gamma   90.00
#
_symmetry.space_group_name_H-M   'P 1'
#
loop_
_entity.id
_entity.type
_entity.pdbx_description
1 polymer ?
#
loop_
_entity_poly.entity_id
_entity_poly.type
_entity_poly.pdbx_seq_one_letter_code
_entity_poly.pdbx_strand_id
1 'polypeptide(L)'
;MRPYNYNKQGDYDHYVVDTEAPLLEWLLGHLQGYSRSKVKATLKGRGIRVNGKQVTQFDQMLKPGDKVAVSLSKKNDQFHSRFLKLVYEDRYLVVVEKKEGILSMAAGHSSLNVKKILDDYFRTTRQKCTAHVVHRLDRDTSGLMVYAKDMQTEQILEHEWHDIVYDRRYVAVVSGEMEEDEGTIANWLKDNRNYVTFSSPVDNGGKYAVTHFHVLDRTTEHSLVEYRLETGRKNQIRVHSAD
;
A
#
# COMPACT_ATOMS: atom_id res chain seq x y z
N MET A 1 -1.07 -12.20 23.17
CA MET A 1 -0.97 -11.07 24.12
C MET A 1 0.38 -10.39 23.90
N ARG A 2 0.44 -9.06 23.72
CA ARG A 2 1.74 -8.34 23.62
C ARG A 2 2.29 -8.16 25.03
N PRO A 3 3.61 -8.23 25.24
CA PRO A 3 4.18 -8.13 26.59
C PRO A 3 3.94 -6.73 27.20
N TYR A 4 3.85 -6.68 28.52
CA TYR A 4 3.42 -5.54 29.35
C TYR A 4 4.22 -4.24 29.17
N ASN A 5 5.42 -4.30 28.57
CA ASN A 5 6.33 -3.15 28.35
C ASN A 5 6.54 -2.82 26.86
N TYR A 6 5.50 -3.03 26.04
CA TYR A 6 5.55 -2.74 24.61
C TYR A 6 5.08 -1.31 24.32
N ASN A 7 5.89 -0.54 23.64
CA ASN A 7 5.52 0.75 23.06
C ASN A 7 6.04 0.87 21.62
N LYS A 8 5.17 1.24 20.67
CA LYS A 8 5.57 1.47 19.27
C LYS A 8 5.85 2.95 19.06
N GLN A 9 7.09 3.27 18.71
CA GLN A 9 7.50 4.63 18.37
C GLN A 9 8.26 4.60 17.03
N GLY A 10 7.65 5.10 15.98
CA GLY A 10 8.18 5.02 14.63
C GLY A 10 8.20 3.59 14.09
N ASP A 11 9.29 3.20 13.42
CA ASP A 11 9.50 1.87 12.80
C ASP A 11 10.04 0.81 13.78
N TYR A 12 10.11 1.11 15.09
CA TYR A 12 10.67 0.23 16.10
C TYR A 12 9.63 -0.12 17.16
N ASP A 13 9.62 -1.40 17.54
CA ASP A 13 8.97 -1.88 18.76
C ASP A 13 9.94 -1.70 19.91
N HIS A 14 9.50 -1.03 20.98
CA HIS A 14 10.34 -0.70 22.14
C HIS A 14 10.01 -1.57 23.33
N TYR A 15 11.05 -2.06 23.99
CA TYR A 15 10.99 -2.93 25.16
C TYR A 15 11.95 -2.41 26.23
N VAL A 16 11.63 -2.71 27.49
CA VAL A 16 12.53 -2.52 28.62
C VAL A 16 12.91 -3.90 29.15
N VAL A 17 14.20 -4.12 29.32
CA VAL A 17 14.73 -5.38 29.84
C VAL A 17 14.36 -5.52 31.30
N ASP A 18 13.82 -6.66 31.67
CA ASP A 18 13.37 -7.02 33.01
C ASP A 18 14.35 -7.93 33.76
N THR A 19 15.06 -8.76 33.01
CA THR A 19 15.97 -9.77 33.55
C THR A 19 17.30 -9.75 32.78
N GLU A 20 18.40 -10.00 33.48
CA GLU A 20 19.72 -10.14 32.86
C GLU A 20 19.78 -11.39 31.99
N ALA A 21 20.10 -11.21 30.71
CA ALA A 21 20.20 -12.30 29.73
C ALA A 21 21.02 -11.90 28.49
N PRO A 22 21.58 -12.88 27.75
CA PRO A 22 22.14 -12.62 26.44
C PRO A 22 21.07 -12.09 25.47
N LEU A 23 21.41 -11.09 24.65
CA LEU A 23 20.48 -10.39 23.75
C LEU A 23 19.63 -11.34 22.88
N LEU A 24 20.23 -12.37 22.28
CA LEU A 24 19.49 -13.30 21.43
C LEU A 24 18.45 -14.12 22.23
N GLU A 25 18.81 -14.58 23.41
CA GLU A 25 17.92 -15.37 24.26
C GLU A 25 16.78 -14.52 24.78
N TRP A 26 17.06 -13.31 25.23
CA TRP A 26 16.06 -12.35 25.65
C TRP A 26 15.09 -12.03 24.52
N LEU A 27 15.58 -11.74 23.30
CA LEU A 27 14.75 -11.48 22.14
C LEU A 27 13.84 -12.65 21.79
N LEU A 28 14.34 -13.89 21.87
CA LEU A 28 13.53 -15.09 21.60
C LEU A 28 12.42 -15.30 22.61
N GLY A 29 12.63 -14.92 23.87
CA GLY A 29 11.61 -14.96 24.90
C GLY A 29 10.51 -13.90 24.74
N HIS A 30 10.85 -12.72 24.19
CA HIS A 30 9.96 -11.57 24.14
C HIS A 30 9.31 -11.34 22.76
N LEU A 31 9.91 -11.87 21.69
CA LEU A 31 9.37 -11.77 20.32
C LEU A 31 8.55 -13.01 19.96
N GLN A 32 7.36 -13.14 20.57
CA GLN A 32 6.47 -14.27 20.29
C GLN A 32 6.04 -14.32 18.81
N GLY A 33 6.06 -15.52 18.23
CA GLY A 33 5.70 -15.74 16.83
C GLY A 33 6.83 -15.53 15.83
N TYR A 34 8.05 -15.19 16.28
CA TYR A 34 9.21 -15.07 15.39
C TYR A 34 10.16 -16.26 15.53
N SER A 35 10.57 -16.84 14.40
CA SER A 35 11.54 -17.92 14.39
C SER A 35 12.94 -17.42 14.79
N ARG A 36 13.75 -18.31 15.39
CA ARG A 36 15.15 -18.05 15.74
C ARG A 36 15.96 -17.52 14.53
N SER A 37 15.68 -18.06 13.34
CA SER A 37 16.32 -17.62 12.10
C SER A 37 15.94 -16.16 11.74
N LYS A 38 14.70 -15.76 11.96
CA LYS A 38 14.22 -14.40 11.73
C LYS A 38 14.87 -13.40 12.70
N VAL A 39 14.95 -13.74 13.97
CA VAL A 39 15.59 -12.90 15.00
C VAL A 39 17.08 -12.71 14.69
N LYS A 40 17.80 -13.79 14.34
CA LYS A 40 19.19 -13.71 13.91
C LYS A 40 19.38 -12.86 12.64
N ALA A 41 18.50 -12.98 11.67
CA ALA A 41 18.54 -12.17 10.46
C ALA A 41 18.32 -10.68 10.78
N THR A 42 17.41 -10.35 11.70
CA THR A 42 17.17 -8.98 12.17
C THR A 42 18.39 -8.38 12.86
N LEU A 43 19.05 -9.16 13.73
CA LEU A 43 20.33 -8.76 14.36
C LEU A 43 21.42 -8.48 13.29
N LYS A 44 21.65 -9.43 12.38
CA LYS A 44 22.62 -9.28 11.30
C LYS A 44 22.28 -8.10 10.37
N GLY A 45 20.99 -7.86 10.14
CA GLY A 45 20.46 -6.76 9.34
C GLY A 45 20.42 -5.41 10.08
N ARG A 46 21.05 -5.31 11.27
CA ARG A 46 21.12 -4.09 12.09
C ARG A 46 19.76 -3.53 12.53
N GLY A 47 18.73 -4.38 12.62
CA GLY A 47 17.40 -4.02 13.05
C GLY A 47 17.21 -3.94 14.57
N ILE A 48 18.27 -4.13 15.36
CA ILE A 48 18.23 -4.09 16.83
C ILE A 48 19.07 -2.94 17.36
N ARG A 49 18.52 -2.20 18.32
CA ARG A 49 19.23 -1.18 19.10
C ARG A 49 19.10 -1.46 20.57
N VAL A 50 20.19 -1.28 21.30
CA VAL A 50 20.23 -1.33 22.77
C VAL A 50 20.68 0.04 23.26
N ASN A 51 19.87 0.69 24.09
CA ASN A 51 20.11 2.06 24.59
C ASN A 51 20.43 3.05 23.46
N GLY A 52 19.68 2.94 22.35
CA GLY A 52 19.82 3.80 21.16
C GLY A 52 20.98 3.41 20.22
N LYS A 53 21.92 2.58 20.64
CA LYS A 53 23.05 2.11 19.82
C LYS A 53 22.67 0.84 19.05
N GLN A 54 23.05 0.80 17.78
CA GLN A 54 22.83 -0.37 16.92
C GLN A 54 23.72 -1.53 17.33
N VAL A 55 23.14 -2.74 17.48
CA VAL A 55 23.82 -3.93 17.96
C VAL A 55 23.62 -5.07 16.95
N THR A 56 24.69 -5.81 16.68
CA THR A 56 24.69 -7.02 15.85
C THR A 56 25.22 -8.24 16.60
N GLN A 57 25.82 -8.02 17.76
CA GLN A 57 26.40 -9.07 18.61
C GLN A 57 25.28 -9.78 19.36
N PHE A 58 25.14 -11.08 19.14
CA PHE A 58 23.99 -11.87 19.63
C PHE A 58 24.12 -12.27 21.11
N ASP A 59 25.36 -12.34 21.63
CA ASP A 59 25.72 -12.73 23.00
C ASP A 59 25.98 -11.53 23.93
N GLN A 60 25.69 -10.30 23.46
CA GLN A 60 25.77 -9.12 24.32
C GLN A 60 24.83 -9.28 25.52
N MET A 61 25.37 -9.13 26.74
CA MET A 61 24.57 -9.17 27.98
C MET A 61 23.73 -7.92 28.10
N LEU A 62 22.44 -8.12 28.31
CA LEU A 62 21.48 -7.08 28.66
C LEU A 62 21.34 -7.03 30.17
N LYS A 63 21.12 -5.83 30.72
CA LYS A 63 20.86 -5.60 32.16
C LYS A 63 19.43 -5.10 32.36
N PRO A 64 18.79 -5.37 33.48
CA PRO A 64 17.51 -4.78 33.82
C PRO A 64 17.54 -3.25 33.68
N GLY A 65 16.51 -2.69 33.00
CA GLY A 65 16.43 -1.28 32.66
C GLY A 65 17.01 -0.89 31.29
N ASP A 66 17.74 -1.76 30.61
CA ASP A 66 18.19 -1.49 29.24
C ASP A 66 16.97 -1.32 28.29
N LYS A 67 17.08 -0.36 27.36
CA LYS A 67 16.03 -0.11 26.37
C LYS A 67 16.40 -0.81 25.06
N VAL A 68 15.60 -1.81 24.67
CA VAL A 68 15.77 -2.56 23.43
C VAL A 68 14.73 -2.09 22.42
N ALA A 69 15.19 -1.60 21.27
CA ALA A 69 14.34 -1.24 20.14
C ALA A 69 14.56 -2.23 19.00
N VAL A 70 13.46 -2.82 18.52
CA VAL A 70 13.47 -3.90 17.52
C VAL A 70 12.71 -3.45 16.28
N SER A 71 13.38 -3.35 15.14
CA SER A 71 12.75 -3.20 13.84
C SER A 71 12.66 -4.57 13.17
N LEU A 72 11.53 -5.23 13.32
CA LEU A 72 11.24 -6.50 12.65
C LEU A 72 10.80 -6.34 11.20
N SER A 73 10.39 -5.14 10.83
CA SER A 73 10.35 -4.77 9.43
C SER A 73 11.80 -4.76 8.95
N LYS A 74 12.12 -5.52 7.91
CA LYS A 74 13.24 -5.13 7.05
C LYS A 74 12.96 -3.68 6.71
N LYS A 75 13.79 -2.71 7.15
CA LYS A 75 13.91 -1.50 6.35
C LYS A 75 14.21 -2.02 4.96
N ASN A 76 13.27 -1.87 4.06
CA ASN A 76 13.51 -2.14 2.65
C ASN A 76 14.41 -1.02 2.12
N ASP A 77 15.60 -0.88 2.73
CA ASP A 77 16.67 0.01 2.28
C ASP A 77 17.12 -0.33 0.84
N GLN A 78 16.57 -1.41 0.27
CA GLN A 78 16.81 -1.85 -1.11
C GLN A 78 15.73 -1.36 -2.09
N PHE A 79 14.58 -0.86 -1.60
CA PHE A 79 13.55 -0.30 -2.48
C PHE A 79 13.71 1.21 -2.59
N HIS A 80 14.27 1.65 -3.71
CA HIS A 80 14.41 3.07 -4.03
C HIS A 80 13.65 3.38 -5.32
N SER A 81 12.64 4.21 -5.21
CA SER A 81 11.90 4.72 -6.35
C SER A 81 11.43 6.15 -6.07
N ARG A 82 11.56 7.03 -7.06
CA ARG A 82 11.00 8.38 -6.97
C ARG A 82 9.47 8.39 -7.08
N PHE A 83 8.88 7.33 -7.64
CA PHE A 83 7.44 7.21 -7.92
C PHE A 83 6.67 6.34 -6.94
N LEU A 84 7.38 5.48 -6.19
CA LEU A 84 6.74 4.50 -5.32
C LEU A 84 7.35 4.53 -3.93
N LYS A 85 6.49 4.34 -2.94
CA LYS A 85 6.89 4.01 -1.58
C LYS A 85 6.35 2.62 -1.25
N LEU A 86 7.21 1.73 -0.77
CA LEU A 86 6.79 0.42 -0.32
C LEU A 86 6.08 0.55 1.03
N VAL A 87 4.83 0.09 1.10
CA VAL A 87 3.97 0.18 2.29
C VAL A 87 3.94 -1.15 3.04
N TYR A 88 3.76 -2.26 2.31
CA TYR A 88 3.70 -3.60 2.88
C TYR A 88 4.24 -4.62 1.88
N GLU A 89 4.85 -5.67 2.37
CA GLU A 89 5.27 -6.81 1.57
C GLU A 89 5.30 -8.09 2.41
N ASP A 90 4.73 -9.16 1.86
CA ASP A 90 4.86 -10.50 2.39
C ASP A 90 5.22 -11.53 1.30
N ARG A 91 4.92 -12.79 1.52
CA ARG A 91 5.16 -13.86 0.55
C ARG A 91 4.28 -13.73 -0.69
N TYR A 92 3.05 -13.22 -0.55
CA TYR A 92 2.00 -13.27 -1.55
C TYR A 92 1.71 -11.92 -2.19
N LEU A 93 1.88 -10.83 -1.43
CA LEU A 93 1.48 -9.49 -1.81
C LEU A 93 2.61 -8.48 -1.65
N VAL A 94 2.55 -7.43 -2.46
CA VAL A 94 3.27 -6.18 -2.26
C VAL A 94 2.29 -5.01 -2.39
N VAL A 95 2.30 -4.10 -1.42
CA VAL A 95 1.50 -2.88 -1.41
C VAL A 95 2.44 -1.70 -1.53
N VAL A 96 2.15 -0.84 -2.49
CA VAL A 96 2.91 0.38 -2.74
C VAL A 96 1.99 1.59 -2.74
N GLU A 97 2.50 2.71 -2.29
CA GLU A 97 1.92 4.02 -2.52
C GLU A 97 2.52 4.57 -3.82
N LYS A 98 1.67 4.70 -4.83
CA LYS A 98 2.03 5.25 -6.15
C LYS A 98 1.89 6.77 -6.13
N LYS A 99 2.88 7.50 -6.63
CA LYS A 99 2.76 8.91 -6.94
C LYS A 99 2.12 9.11 -8.32
N GLU A 100 1.70 10.33 -8.60
CA GLU A 100 1.26 10.78 -9.92
C GLU A 100 2.39 10.68 -10.97
N GLY A 101 2.03 10.73 -12.24
CA GLY A 101 2.96 10.77 -13.38
C GLY A 101 3.49 9.41 -13.85
N ILE A 102 3.10 8.28 -13.22
CA ILE A 102 3.51 6.94 -13.62
C ILE A 102 2.32 6.01 -13.86
N LEU A 103 2.41 5.19 -14.91
CA LEU A 103 1.40 4.18 -15.24
C LEU A 103 1.50 2.97 -14.30
N SER A 104 0.36 2.38 -13.94
CA SER A 104 0.29 1.13 -13.16
C SER A 104 0.91 -0.06 -13.91
N MET A 105 0.65 -0.14 -15.22
CA MET A 105 1.23 -1.13 -16.14
C MET A 105 1.45 -0.50 -17.51
N ALA A 106 2.33 -1.08 -18.32
CA ALA A 106 2.61 -0.56 -19.65
C ALA A 106 1.49 -0.86 -20.66
N ALA A 107 1.26 0.11 -21.53
CA ALA A 107 0.63 -0.12 -22.83
C ALA A 107 1.76 -0.22 -23.88
N GLY A 108 2.59 -1.31 -23.86
CA GLY A 108 3.72 -1.50 -24.78
C GLY A 108 5.06 -1.76 -24.07
N HIS A 109 6.10 -2.10 -24.87
CA HIS A 109 7.32 -2.73 -24.35
C HIS A 109 8.36 -1.80 -23.67
N SER A 110 8.23 -0.49 -23.69
CA SER A 110 9.36 0.39 -23.33
C SER A 110 9.11 1.47 -22.29
N SER A 111 7.90 1.60 -21.74
CA SER A 111 7.64 2.67 -20.77
C SER A 111 7.86 2.23 -19.32
N LEU A 112 8.49 3.10 -18.53
CA LEU A 112 8.59 2.94 -17.08
C LEU A 112 7.19 2.91 -16.48
N ASN A 113 6.90 1.90 -15.66
CA ASN A 113 5.62 1.70 -14.98
C ASN A 113 5.83 1.01 -13.64
N VAL A 114 4.78 0.98 -12.80
CA VAL A 114 4.86 0.42 -11.45
C VAL A 114 5.26 -1.05 -11.49
N LYS A 115 4.63 -1.86 -12.38
CA LYS A 115 4.95 -3.28 -12.51
C LYS A 115 6.43 -3.50 -12.79
N LYS A 116 7.01 -2.76 -13.72
CA LYS A 116 8.43 -2.86 -14.07
C LYS A 116 9.35 -2.50 -12.91
N ILE A 117 9.03 -1.47 -12.14
CA ILE A 117 9.80 -1.09 -10.94
C ILE A 117 9.77 -2.21 -9.91
N LEU A 118 8.61 -2.85 -9.70
CA LEU A 118 8.47 -3.97 -8.78
C LEU A 118 9.21 -5.22 -9.26
N ASP A 119 9.15 -5.56 -10.55
CA ASP A 119 9.88 -6.69 -11.13
C ASP A 119 11.41 -6.48 -10.99
N ASP A 120 11.90 -5.26 -11.22
CA ASP A 120 13.30 -4.90 -11.01
C ASP A 120 13.70 -5.00 -9.53
N TYR A 121 12.83 -4.57 -8.62
CA TYR A 121 13.01 -4.71 -7.18
C TYR A 121 13.09 -6.19 -6.77
N PHE A 122 12.17 -7.04 -7.21
CA PHE A 122 12.20 -8.47 -6.91
C PHE A 122 13.46 -9.13 -7.43
N ARG A 123 13.91 -8.77 -8.64
CA ARG A 123 15.15 -9.27 -9.23
C ARG A 123 16.38 -8.86 -8.40
N THR A 124 16.48 -7.59 -8.00
CA THR A 124 17.61 -7.08 -7.22
C THR A 124 17.67 -7.66 -5.81
N THR A 125 16.52 -7.96 -5.23
CA THR A 125 16.39 -8.62 -3.92
C THR A 125 16.42 -10.15 -3.99
N ARG A 126 16.67 -10.71 -5.20
CA ARG A 126 16.73 -12.16 -5.47
C ARG A 126 15.44 -12.91 -5.08
N GLN A 127 14.31 -12.24 -5.20
CA GLN A 127 13.02 -12.89 -5.04
C GLN A 127 12.65 -13.62 -6.34
N LYS A 128 12.16 -14.84 -6.22
CA LYS A 128 11.72 -15.67 -7.38
C LYS A 128 10.24 -15.43 -7.67
N CYS A 129 9.87 -14.18 -7.94
CA CYS A 129 8.49 -13.79 -8.25
C CYS A 129 8.49 -12.62 -9.24
N THR A 130 7.31 -12.33 -9.80
CA THR A 130 7.01 -11.16 -10.63
C THR A 130 5.80 -10.43 -10.08
N ALA A 131 5.65 -9.16 -10.40
CA ALA A 131 4.47 -8.39 -10.02
C ALA A 131 3.30 -8.71 -10.94
N HIS A 132 2.16 -9.10 -10.36
CA HIS A 132 0.91 -9.37 -11.06
C HIS A 132 -0.09 -8.27 -10.72
N VAL A 133 -0.74 -7.73 -11.76
CA VAL A 133 -1.59 -6.53 -11.64
C VAL A 133 -3.03 -6.96 -11.39
N VAL A 134 -3.54 -6.73 -10.21
CA VAL A 134 -4.92 -7.08 -9.82
C VAL A 134 -5.90 -5.89 -9.93
N HIS A 135 -5.38 -4.66 -9.91
CA HIS A 135 -6.15 -3.43 -10.15
C HIS A 135 -5.25 -2.32 -10.67
N ARG A 136 -5.84 -1.19 -11.01
CA ARG A 136 -5.08 -0.06 -11.54
C ARG A 136 -5.52 1.28 -10.97
N LEU A 137 -4.57 2.22 -10.91
CA LEU A 137 -4.79 3.66 -10.82
C LEU A 137 -4.38 4.31 -12.14
N ASP A 138 -5.00 5.41 -12.48
CA ASP A 138 -4.61 6.20 -13.64
C ASP A 138 -3.23 6.83 -13.44
N ARG A 139 -2.58 7.29 -14.52
CA ARG A 139 -1.23 7.85 -14.48
C ARG A 139 -1.11 8.96 -13.44
N ASP A 140 -2.06 9.88 -13.43
CA ASP A 140 -2.03 11.08 -12.61
C ASP A 140 -2.85 10.95 -11.31
N THR A 141 -3.24 9.73 -10.94
CA THR A 141 -3.83 9.40 -9.66
C THR A 141 -2.76 8.83 -8.74
N SER A 142 -2.57 9.43 -7.58
CA SER A 142 -1.74 8.88 -6.48
C SER A 142 -2.57 7.98 -5.58
N GLY A 143 -1.90 7.13 -4.80
CA GLY A 143 -2.56 6.29 -3.80
C GLY A 143 -2.03 4.87 -3.72
N LEU A 144 -2.71 4.05 -2.91
CA LEU A 144 -2.30 2.68 -2.63
C LEU A 144 -2.64 1.73 -3.79
N MET A 145 -1.68 0.88 -4.09
CA MET A 145 -1.84 -0.22 -5.04
C MET A 145 -1.34 -1.52 -4.45
N VAL A 146 -2.10 -2.59 -4.70
CA VAL A 146 -1.76 -3.96 -4.36
C VAL A 146 -1.33 -4.71 -5.62
N TYR A 147 -0.27 -5.48 -5.53
CA TYR A 147 0.17 -6.40 -6.56
C TYR A 147 0.32 -7.79 -5.94
N ALA A 148 -0.11 -8.81 -6.64
CA ALA A 148 0.19 -10.19 -6.29
C ALA A 148 1.62 -10.54 -6.70
N LYS A 149 2.24 -11.51 -6.03
CA LYS A 149 3.60 -11.98 -6.31
C LYS A 149 3.62 -13.32 -7.04
N ASP A 150 2.46 -13.93 -7.24
CA ASP A 150 2.26 -15.16 -7.99
C ASP A 150 0.87 -15.18 -8.64
N MET A 151 0.72 -16.07 -9.64
CA MET A 151 -0.49 -16.19 -10.44
C MET A 151 -1.70 -16.69 -9.62
N GLN A 152 -1.49 -17.56 -8.64
CA GLN A 152 -2.57 -18.08 -7.82
C GLN A 152 -3.18 -16.96 -6.95
N THR A 153 -2.33 -16.14 -6.34
CA THR A 153 -2.75 -14.97 -5.57
C THR A 153 -3.44 -13.93 -6.44
N GLU A 154 -2.95 -13.69 -7.68
CA GLU A 154 -3.59 -12.84 -8.67
C GLU A 154 -5.03 -13.30 -8.96
N GLN A 155 -5.21 -14.58 -9.29
CA GLN A 155 -6.53 -15.17 -9.61
C GLN A 155 -7.52 -15.06 -8.45
N ILE A 156 -7.07 -15.32 -7.21
CA ILE A 156 -7.91 -15.18 -6.02
C ILE A 156 -8.35 -13.71 -5.86
N LEU A 157 -7.42 -12.77 -5.94
CA LEU A 157 -7.72 -11.35 -5.80
C LEU A 157 -8.61 -10.82 -6.92
N GLU A 158 -8.44 -11.27 -8.17
CA GLU A 158 -9.31 -10.86 -9.28
C GLU A 158 -10.72 -11.40 -9.13
N HIS A 159 -10.84 -12.66 -8.72
CA HIS A 159 -12.15 -13.32 -8.56
C HIS A 159 -12.94 -12.76 -7.38
N GLU A 160 -12.27 -12.55 -6.26
CA GLU A 160 -12.90 -12.15 -5.00
C GLU A 160 -12.69 -10.65 -4.69
N TRP A 161 -12.34 -9.84 -5.71
CA TRP A 161 -11.97 -8.43 -5.52
C TRP A 161 -13.00 -7.63 -4.74
N HIS A 162 -14.28 -7.80 -5.03
CA HIS A 162 -15.35 -7.05 -4.38
C HIS A 162 -15.56 -7.46 -2.92
N ASP A 163 -15.29 -8.71 -2.59
CA ASP A 163 -15.47 -9.24 -1.23
C ASP A 163 -14.24 -8.91 -0.36
N ILE A 164 -13.05 -8.92 -0.94
CA ILE A 164 -11.79 -8.63 -0.25
C ILE A 164 -11.57 -7.13 -0.10
N VAL A 165 -11.87 -6.32 -1.14
CA VAL A 165 -11.65 -4.87 -1.19
C VAL A 165 -12.99 -4.15 -1.17
N TYR A 166 -13.65 -4.19 -0.03
CA TYR A 166 -14.99 -3.64 0.19
C TYR A 166 -15.02 -2.12 0.37
N ASP A 167 -13.89 -1.48 0.62
CA ASP A 167 -13.80 -0.02 0.84
C ASP A 167 -12.69 0.59 -0.04
N ARG A 168 -13.12 1.31 -1.10
CA ARG A 168 -12.23 1.99 -2.06
C ARG A 168 -12.55 3.47 -2.06
N ARG A 169 -11.76 4.25 -1.32
CA ARG A 169 -11.95 5.68 -1.16
C ARG A 169 -10.91 6.48 -1.91
N TYR A 170 -11.38 7.57 -2.48
CA TYR A 170 -10.57 8.55 -3.18
C TYR A 170 -10.94 9.94 -2.68
N VAL A 171 -9.98 10.84 -2.67
CA VAL A 171 -10.21 12.25 -2.38
C VAL A 171 -9.72 13.05 -3.56
N ALA A 172 -10.54 13.99 -4.02
CA ALA A 172 -10.19 14.89 -5.10
C ALA A 172 -10.67 16.30 -4.83
N VAL A 173 -9.97 17.27 -5.39
CA VAL A 173 -10.44 18.64 -5.53
C VAL A 173 -11.07 18.74 -6.92
N VAL A 174 -12.31 19.18 -6.98
CA VAL A 174 -13.04 19.44 -8.22
C VAL A 174 -13.30 20.94 -8.38
N SER A 175 -13.36 21.42 -9.61
CA SER A 175 -13.69 22.81 -9.91
C SER A 175 -15.20 23.03 -9.73
N GLY A 176 -15.58 24.15 -9.15
CA GLY A 176 -16.94 24.52 -8.86
C GLY A 176 -17.36 24.16 -7.44
N GLU A 177 -18.44 24.78 -7.01
CA GLU A 177 -19.14 24.50 -5.76
C GLU A 177 -20.16 23.39 -6.01
N MET A 178 -19.99 22.25 -5.33
CA MET A 178 -21.00 21.18 -5.38
C MET A 178 -22.21 21.58 -4.57
N GLU A 179 -23.40 21.49 -5.16
CA GLU A 179 -24.66 21.87 -4.51
C GLU A 179 -25.04 20.88 -3.41
N GLU A 180 -24.94 19.58 -3.69
CA GLU A 180 -25.31 18.50 -2.77
C GLU A 180 -24.14 18.11 -1.87
N ASP A 181 -24.42 17.80 -0.59
CA ASP A 181 -23.38 17.36 0.37
C ASP A 181 -22.92 15.92 0.13
N GLU A 182 -23.83 15.07 -0.34
CA GLU A 182 -23.57 13.67 -0.65
C GLU A 182 -24.52 13.15 -1.72
N GLY A 183 -24.13 12.10 -2.41
CA GLY A 183 -24.98 11.52 -3.43
C GLY A 183 -24.39 10.28 -4.08
N THR A 184 -25.13 9.77 -5.06
CA THR A 184 -24.74 8.62 -5.87
C THR A 184 -24.89 8.94 -7.34
N ILE A 185 -23.82 8.78 -8.10
CA ILE A 185 -23.82 8.91 -9.56
C ILE A 185 -23.76 7.50 -10.15
N ALA A 186 -24.74 7.16 -10.97
CA ALA A 186 -24.88 5.85 -11.56
C ALA A 186 -25.27 5.99 -13.04
N ASN A 187 -24.34 5.63 -13.94
CA ASN A 187 -24.53 5.79 -15.38
C ASN A 187 -23.65 4.82 -16.17
N TRP A 188 -23.69 4.90 -17.49
CA TRP A 188 -22.94 4.05 -18.40
C TRP A 188 -21.75 4.82 -18.97
N LEU A 189 -20.53 4.27 -18.79
CA LEU A 189 -19.29 4.86 -19.28
C LEU A 189 -18.80 4.16 -20.54
N LYS A 190 -18.49 4.94 -21.57
CA LYS A 190 -17.97 4.44 -22.85
C LYS A 190 -16.87 5.33 -23.38
N ASP A 191 -15.85 4.73 -23.99
CA ASP A 191 -14.84 5.48 -24.74
C ASP A 191 -15.37 5.81 -26.16
N ASN A 192 -15.17 7.04 -26.61
CA ASN A 192 -15.36 7.41 -28.00
C ASN A 192 -14.17 6.96 -28.88
N ARG A 193 -14.23 7.23 -30.17
CA ARG A 193 -13.16 6.90 -31.15
C ARG A 193 -11.81 7.54 -30.83
N ASN A 194 -11.80 8.61 -30.06
CA ASN A 194 -10.60 9.33 -29.63
C ASN A 194 -10.12 8.90 -28.23
N TYR A 195 -10.64 7.77 -27.69
CA TYR A 195 -10.32 7.26 -26.36
C TYR A 195 -10.70 8.18 -25.21
N VAL A 196 -11.62 9.13 -25.43
CA VAL A 196 -12.22 9.96 -24.37
C VAL A 196 -13.41 9.23 -23.80
N THR A 197 -13.40 9.01 -22.48
CA THR A 197 -14.52 8.40 -21.75
C THR A 197 -15.61 9.44 -21.52
N PHE A 198 -16.86 9.08 -21.78
CA PHE A 198 -18.06 9.89 -21.52
C PHE A 198 -19.13 9.06 -20.85
N SER A 199 -20.05 9.72 -20.17
CA SER A 199 -21.19 9.14 -19.45
C SER A 199 -22.48 9.18 -20.29
N SER A 200 -23.41 8.31 -19.93
CA SER A 200 -24.78 8.32 -20.46
C SER A 200 -25.75 7.79 -19.39
N PRO A 201 -26.90 8.43 -19.17
CA PRO A 201 -27.92 7.95 -18.23
C PRO A 201 -28.61 6.69 -18.74
N VAL A 202 -28.52 6.39 -20.03
CA VAL A 202 -29.10 5.19 -20.66
C VAL A 202 -27.98 4.28 -21.18
N ASP A 203 -28.28 3.00 -21.29
CA ASP A 203 -27.34 2.02 -21.84
C ASP A 203 -26.92 2.41 -23.26
N ASN A 204 -25.64 2.75 -23.40
CA ASN A 204 -25.02 3.15 -24.67
C ASN A 204 -24.05 2.06 -25.19
N GLY A 205 -24.15 0.84 -24.67
CA GLY A 205 -23.20 -0.26 -24.89
C GLY A 205 -21.85 -0.06 -24.20
N GLY A 206 -21.81 0.81 -23.19
CA GLY A 206 -20.66 1.03 -22.29
C GLY A 206 -20.69 0.10 -21.07
N LYS A 207 -19.95 0.47 -20.05
CA LYS A 207 -19.88 -0.25 -18.78
C LYS A 207 -20.59 0.54 -17.70
N TYR A 208 -21.53 -0.09 -17.00
CA TYR A 208 -22.20 0.53 -15.86
C TYR A 208 -21.22 0.85 -14.74
N ALA A 209 -21.34 2.04 -14.18
CA ALA A 209 -20.48 2.61 -13.17
C ALA A 209 -21.30 3.24 -12.04
N VAL A 210 -20.88 2.99 -10.79
CA VAL A 210 -21.52 3.56 -9.58
C VAL A 210 -20.46 4.17 -8.70
N THR A 211 -20.65 5.45 -8.35
CA THR A 211 -19.79 6.24 -7.48
C THR A 211 -20.64 6.94 -6.44
N HIS A 212 -20.35 6.74 -5.16
CA HIS A 212 -20.89 7.57 -4.08
C HIS A 212 -19.91 8.71 -3.82
N PHE A 213 -20.43 9.88 -3.50
CA PHE A 213 -19.62 11.02 -3.12
C PHE A 213 -20.11 11.64 -1.81
N HIS A 214 -19.17 12.27 -1.09
CA HIS A 214 -19.43 13.07 0.09
C HIS A 214 -18.48 14.28 0.06
N VAL A 215 -19.06 15.49 0.16
CA VAL A 215 -18.30 16.74 0.15
C VAL A 215 -17.72 16.96 1.52
N LEU A 216 -16.38 17.03 1.59
CA LEU A 216 -15.63 17.24 2.82
C LEU A 216 -15.48 18.72 3.16
N ASP A 217 -15.32 19.55 2.11
CA ASP A 217 -15.16 21.00 2.22
C ASP A 217 -15.48 21.66 0.90
N ARG A 218 -15.86 22.94 0.88
CA ARG A 218 -16.14 23.70 -0.35
C ARG A 218 -15.84 25.18 -0.22
N THR A 219 -15.54 25.74 -1.38
CA THR A 219 -15.46 27.17 -1.63
C THR A 219 -16.31 27.50 -2.83
N THR A 220 -16.47 28.78 -3.17
CA THR A 220 -17.18 29.20 -4.38
C THR A 220 -16.55 28.71 -5.69
N GLU A 221 -15.26 28.32 -5.66
CA GLU A 221 -14.52 27.93 -6.86
C GLU A 221 -14.18 26.43 -6.90
N HIS A 222 -14.13 25.76 -5.75
CA HIS A 222 -13.68 24.36 -5.64
C HIS A 222 -14.41 23.63 -4.51
N SER A 223 -14.57 22.32 -4.69
CA SER A 223 -15.03 21.41 -3.64
C SER A 223 -14.02 20.29 -3.39
N LEU A 224 -13.77 19.96 -2.12
CA LEU A 224 -12.99 18.80 -1.70
C LEU A 224 -13.96 17.64 -1.48
N VAL A 225 -13.83 16.58 -2.25
CA VAL A 225 -14.83 15.49 -2.31
C VAL A 225 -14.17 14.15 -2.04
N GLU A 226 -14.77 13.37 -1.14
CA GLU A 226 -14.50 11.95 -0.99
C GLU A 226 -15.38 11.13 -1.91
N TYR A 227 -14.80 10.20 -2.66
CA TYR A 227 -15.51 9.26 -3.52
C TYR A 227 -15.33 7.84 -3.02
N ARG A 228 -16.42 7.09 -2.94
CA ARG A 228 -16.44 5.66 -2.67
C ARG A 228 -16.95 4.92 -3.89
N LEU A 229 -16.14 3.97 -4.38
CA LEU A 229 -16.44 3.26 -5.63
C LEU A 229 -17.05 1.89 -5.40
N GLU A 230 -18.21 1.61 -5.98
CA GLU A 230 -18.70 0.23 -6.16
C GLU A 230 -18.06 -0.43 -7.37
N THR A 231 -17.86 0.30 -8.44
CA THR A 231 -17.24 -0.17 -9.67
C THR A 231 -15.88 0.51 -9.91
N GLY A 232 -15.04 -0.03 -10.78
CA GLY A 232 -13.73 0.55 -11.11
C GLY A 232 -13.54 0.68 -12.62
N ARG A 233 -14.24 1.65 -13.27
CA ARG A 233 -14.12 1.89 -14.71
C ARG A 233 -13.02 2.91 -14.99
N LYS A 234 -12.49 2.88 -16.21
CA LYS A 234 -11.50 3.85 -16.66
C LYS A 234 -12.06 5.28 -16.52
N ASN A 235 -11.26 6.19 -15.94
CA ASN A 235 -11.61 7.60 -15.71
C ASN A 235 -12.93 7.83 -14.93
N GLN A 236 -13.45 6.83 -14.21
CA GLN A 236 -14.79 6.87 -13.61
C GLN A 236 -15.03 8.13 -12.76
N ILE A 237 -14.16 8.41 -11.78
CA ILE A 237 -14.30 9.58 -10.91
C ILE A 237 -14.26 10.87 -11.73
N ARG A 238 -13.36 10.99 -12.69
CA ARG A 238 -13.22 12.19 -13.52
C ARG A 238 -14.46 12.50 -14.33
N VAL A 239 -15.08 11.45 -14.90
CA VAL A 239 -16.30 11.60 -15.69
C VAL A 239 -17.48 11.94 -14.78
N HIS A 240 -17.66 11.19 -13.68
CA HIS A 240 -18.72 11.44 -12.73
C HIS A 240 -18.60 12.78 -11.99
N SER A 241 -17.41 13.34 -11.87
CA SER A 241 -17.21 14.68 -11.29
C SER A 241 -17.50 15.81 -12.30
N ALA A 242 -17.63 15.50 -13.58
CA ALA A 242 -17.95 16.45 -14.63
C ALA A 242 -19.44 16.44 -15.03
N ASP A 243 -20.18 15.40 -14.63
CA ASP A 243 -21.63 15.24 -14.79
C ASP A 243 -22.39 16.10 -13.79
#